data_5c36d69996b02e504d50044b6da16ce0
#
_entry.id   5c36d69996b02e504d50044b6da16ce0
#
_cell.length_a   1.000
_cell.length_b   1.000
_cell.length_c   1.000
_cell.angle_alpha   90.00
_cell.angle_beta   90.00
_cell.angle_gamma   90.00
#
_symmetry.space_group_name_H-M   'P 1'
#
loop_
_entity.id
_entity.type
_entity.pdbx_description
1 polymer ?
#
loop_
_entity_poly.entity_id
_entity_poly.type
_entity_poly.pdbx_seq_one_letter_code
_entity_poly.pdbx_strand_id
1 'polypeptide(L)'
;MEDEMSIITIFSGSFCQEGPVVREVISRTGYRQIADDEIIAEASRRSGLTESKIKRAFSAGTSVFNKFTHEKERSIAYIKHVVADTIAADNVLITCFSGQLIPKTVNHTLRVCLIASIKHRIAAASRHHGVSEKEAAKLVHRREEDCSFWINTLFKTSDPWDIALYDIIIPVDKMTPEDAAALIAEYAGKDIVKPTASSKQALEDFRLAAETEVALAREGHTVDVSAGNGAITLTINKHVLMLSRLRDELKSIAGQVAGVKSVETKIGKDFHKTDIYRKHDFEMPSKVLLVDDEREFIQTLSERLLMRDMGSAIAYDGESALNLIKEDEPEVIIVDLKMPGINGLEVLRKVKETRPEIEVIVLTGHGNEEDRKLCMELGAFAYLQKPLDINVLSETIQQANEKIRKKKGSKD
;
A
#
# COMPACT_ATOMS: atom_id res chain seq x y z
N MET A 1 8.83 -38.40 11.93
CA MET A 1 9.11 -36.97 12.11
C MET A 1 9.10 -36.40 10.70
N GLU A 2 8.07 -35.67 10.35
CA GLU A 2 8.10 -34.91 9.10
C GLU A 2 9.31 -33.96 9.23
N ASP A 3 10.21 -34.01 8.25
CA ASP A 3 11.34 -33.10 8.20
C ASP A 3 10.79 -31.68 8.09
N GLU A 4 10.83 -30.92 9.19
CA GLU A 4 10.47 -29.50 9.17
C GLU A 4 11.43 -28.79 8.22
N MET A 5 10.88 -28.28 7.10
CA MET A 5 11.67 -27.70 6.04
C MET A 5 11.65 -26.16 6.11
N SER A 6 12.61 -25.54 5.45
CA SER A 6 12.77 -24.08 5.41
C SER A 6 11.66 -23.38 4.62
N ILE A 7 11.56 -22.08 4.80
CA ILE A 7 10.78 -21.19 3.93
C ILE A 7 11.71 -20.76 2.78
N ILE A 8 11.20 -20.69 1.54
CA ILE A 8 11.93 -20.11 0.40
C ILE A 8 11.26 -18.81 -0.01
N THR A 9 12.03 -17.75 -0.19
CA THR A 9 11.56 -16.53 -0.84
C THR A 9 12.34 -16.28 -2.11
N ILE A 10 11.64 -15.97 -3.21
CA ILE A 10 12.27 -15.61 -4.49
C ILE A 10 11.86 -14.19 -4.86
N PHE A 11 12.82 -13.28 -4.86
CA PHE A 11 12.67 -11.94 -5.39
C PHE A 11 13.41 -11.85 -6.73
N SER A 12 12.77 -11.29 -7.75
CA SER A 12 13.36 -11.31 -9.09
C SER A 12 13.25 -9.97 -9.79
N GLY A 13 14.26 -9.66 -10.59
CA GLY A 13 14.13 -8.65 -11.62
C GLY A 13 13.07 -9.06 -12.65
N SER A 14 12.38 -8.08 -13.25
CA SER A 14 11.43 -8.37 -14.32
C SER A 14 12.12 -9.13 -15.47
N PHE A 15 11.43 -10.13 -16.02
CA PHE A 15 11.93 -10.96 -17.13
C PHE A 15 13.20 -11.77 -16.83
N CYS A 16 13.41 -12.11 -15.56
CA CYS A 16 14.49 -12.99 -15.09
C CYS A 16 14.07 -14.47 -15.00
N GLN A 17 13.22 -14.96 -15.88
CA GLN A 17 12.79 -16.37 -15.94
C GLN A 17 12.25 -16.95 -14.63
N GLU A 18 11.64 -16.11 -13.77
CA GLU A 18 11.12 -16.52 -12.46
C GLU A 18 10.19 -17.74 -12.57
N GLY A 19 9.18 -17.67 -13.44
CA GLY A 19 8.20 -18.75 -13.58
C GLY A 19 8.80 -20.13 -13.91
N PRO A 20 9.69 -20.27 -14.89
CA PRO A 20 10.41 -21.54 -15.14
C PRO A 20 11.21 -22.03 -13.94
N VAL A 21 11.99 -21.14 -13.26
CA VAL A 21 12.78 -21.53 -12.09
C VAL A 21 11.87 -21.98 -10.94
N VAL A 22 10.80 -21.24 -10.64
CA VAL A 22 9.86 -21.57 -9.57
C VAL A 22 9.20 -22.91 -9.80
N ARG A 23 8.73 -23.20 -11.03
CA ARG A 23 8.13 -24.52 -11.35
C ARG A 23 9.11 -25.67 -11.10
N GLU A 24 10.37 -25.49 -11.49
CA GLU A 24 11.38 -26.51 -11.31
C GLU A 24 11.77 -26.69 -9.82
N VAL A 25 11.83 -25.60 -9.04
CA VAL A 25 12.04 -25.67 -7.58
C VAL A 25 10.91 -26.48 -6.93
N ILE A 26 9.66 -26.18 -7.27
CA ILE A 26 8.48 -26.87 -6.72
C ILE A 26 8.52 -28.35 -7.08
N SER A 27 8.85 -28.69 -8.34
CA SER A 27 8.96 -30.09 -8.80
C SER A 27 9.99 -30.89 -7.98
N ARG A 28 11.09 -30.24 -7.55
CA ARG A 28 12.18 -30.87 -6.78
C ARG A 28 11.93 -30.92 -5.28
N THR A 29 11.25 -29.91 -4.74
CA THR A 29 11.13 -29.73 -3.29
C THR A 29 9.77 -30.08 -2.73
N GLY A 30 8.71 -30.06 -3.57
CA GLY A 30 7.33 -30.22 -3.12
C GLY A 30 6.75 -29.02 -2.37
N TYR A 31 7.45 -27.85 -2.36
CA TYR A 31 6.98 -26.64 -1.68
C TYR A 31 5.71 -26.12 -2.32
N ARG A 32 4.81 -25.56 -1.50
CA ARG A 32 3.63 -24.85 -1.97
C ARG A 32 4.03 -23.44 -2.38
N GLN A 33 3.76 -23.08 -3.64
CA GLN A 33 3.94 -21.71 -4.10
C GLN A 33 2.84 -20.81 -3.54
N ILE A 34 3.26 -19.60 -3.12
CA ILE A 34 2.40 -18.49 -2.74
C ILE A 34 2.87 -17.26 -3.53
N ALA A 35 2.00 -16.74 -4.37
CA ALA A 35 2.27 -15.54 -5.15
C ALA A 35 1.72 -14.29 -4.45
N ASP A 36 2.23 -13.12 -4.81
CA ASP A 36 1.73 -11.84 -4.28
C ASP A 36 0.23 -11.67 -4.48
N ASP A 37 -0.34 -12.14 -5.60
CA ASP A 37 -1.79 -12.00 -5.86
C ASP A 37 -2.64 -12.78 -4.83
N GLU A 38 -2.19 -13.94 -4.33
CA GLU A 38 -2.85 -14.67 -3.25
C GLU A 38 -2.79 -13.91 -1.92
N ILE A 39 -1.62 -13.35 -1.60
CA ILE A 39 -1.42 -12.52 -0.40
C ILE A 39 -2.30 -11.26 -0.47
N ILE A 40 -2.36 -10.61 -1.64
CA ILE A 40 -3.16 -9.41 -1.89
C ILE A 40 -4.65 -9.71 -1.73
N ALA A 41 -5.14 -10.81 -2.34
CA ALA A 41 -6.55 -11.22 -2.24
C ALA A 41 -6.96 -11.47 -0.78
N GLU A 42 -6.14 -12.19 -0.02
CA GLU A 42 -6.41 -12.47 1.38
C GLU A 42 -6.31 -11.20 2.26
N ALA A 43 -5.33 -10.33 2.00
CA ALA A 43 -5.23 -9.04 2.69
C ALA A 43 -6.42 -8.12 2.36
N SER A 44 -6.92 -8.14 1.11
CA SER A 44 -8.14 -7.46 0.69
C SER A 44 -9.36 -7.94 1.48
N ARG A 45 -9.54 -9.26 1.56
CA ARG A 45 -10.64 -9.89 2.32
C ARG A 45 -10.60 -9.50 3.80
N ARG A 46 -9.42 -9.49 4.44
CA ARG A 46 -9.27 -9.17 5.87
C ARG A 46 -9.42 -7.69 6.18
N SER A 47 -9.00 -6.81 5.25
CA SER A 47 -8.96 -5.36 5.47
C SER A 47 -10.21 -4.61 5.02
N GLY A 48 -11.01 -5.19 4.11
CA GLY A 48 -12.05 -4.50 3.38
C GLY A 48 -11.52 -3.49 2.34
N LEU A 49 -10.21 -3.42 2.11
CA LEU A 49 -9.61 -2.63 1.03
C LEU A 49 -9.68 -3.43 -0.28
N THR A 50 -9.84 -2.75 -1.41
CA THR A 50 -9.78 -3.42 -2.71
C THR A 50 -8.36 -3.93 -3.02
N GLU A 51 -8.24 -5.01 -3.80
CA GLU A 51 -6.93 -5.55 -4.21
C GLU A 51 -6.06 -4.51 -4.91
N SER A 52 -6.67 -3.63 -5.73
CA SER A 52 -5.95 -2.55 -6.40
C SER A 52 -5.29 -1.58 -5.42
N LYS A 53 -5.95 -1.28 -4.30
CA LYS A 53 -5.41 -0.44 -3.23
C LYS A 53 -4.24 -1.11 -2.52
N ILE A 54 -4.39 -2.40 -2.19
CA ILE A 54 -3.32 -3.17 -1.56
C ILE A 54 -2.12 -3.33 -2.49
N LYS A 55 -2.35 -3.65 -3.77
CA LYS A 55 -1.30 -3.78 -4.79
C LYS A 55 -0.49 -2.48 -4.97
N ARG A 56 -1.13 -1.33 -4.79
CA ARG A 56 -0.46 -0.02 -4.85
C ARG A 56 0.60 0.17 -3.76
N ALA A 57 0.53 -0.55 -2.65
CA ALA A 57 1.57 -0.50 -1.61
C ALA A 57 2.95 -0.93 -2.14
N PHE A 58 3.00 -1.76 -3.17
CA PHE A 58 4.23 -2.23 -3.81
C PHE A 58 4.75 -1.31 -4.91
N SER A 59 3.97 -0.33 -5.38
CA SER A 59 4.35 0.50 -6.53
C SER A 59 5.00 1.82 -6.13
N ALA A 60 5.88 2.33 -6.99
CA ALA A 60 6.55 3.63 -6.81
C ALA A 60 5.57 4.81 -6.88
N GLY A 61 4.42 4.65 -7.52
CA GLY A 61 3.36 5.63 -7.56
C GLY A 61 2.63 5.74 -6.22
N THR A 62 3.13 6.62 -5.34
CA THR A 62 2.46 6.87 -4.04
C THR A 62 1.17 7.65 -4.27
N SER A 63 0.07 7.20 -3.64
CA SER A 63 -1.19 7.95 -3.60
C SER A 63 -0.97 9.37 -3.10
N VAL A 64 -1.48 10.37 -3.81
CA VAL A 64 -1.44 11.78 -3.35
C VAL A 64 -2.20 11.98 -2.05
N PHE A 65 -3.13 11.07 -1.74
CA PHE A 65 -3.93 11.09 -0.51
C PHE A 65 -3.26 10.34 0.66
N ASN A 66 -2.15 9.62 0.44
CA ASN A 66 -1.57 8.75 1.48
C ASN A 66 -1.19 9.50 2.76
N LYS A 67 -0.84 10.78 2.67
CA LYS A 67 -0.56 11.65 3.83
C LYS A 67 -1.75 11.75 4.79
N PHE A 68 -2.95 11.52 4.31
CA PHE A 68 -4.20 11.65 5.05
C PHE A 68 -4.86 10.31 5.35
N THR A 69 -4.71 9.33 4.43
CA THR A 69 -5.40 8.04 4.50
C THR A 69 -4.62 6.96 5.23
N HIS A 70 -3.30 7.09 5.31
CA HIS A 70 -2.40 6.00 5.76
C HIS A 70 -2.70 4.65 5.09
N GLU A 71 -3.27 4.70 3.86
CA GLU A 71 -3.74 3.51 3.14
C GLU A 71 -2.60 2.54 2.79
N LYS A 72 -1.41 3.10 2.49
CA LYS A 72 -0.20 2.31 2.24
C LYS A 72 0.24 1.55 3.49
N GLU A 73 0.35 2.24 4.61
CA GLU A 73 0.77 1.68 5.89
C GLU A 73 -0.22 0.62 6.37
N ARG A 74 -1.52 0.90 6.24
CA ARG A 74 -2.58 -0.06 6.52
C ARG A 74 -2.48 -1.29 5.62
N SER A 75 -2.28 -1.11 4.31
CA SER A 75 -2.09 -2.21 3.37
C SER A 75 -0.90 -3.08 3.76
N ILE A 76 0.25 -2.46 4.10
CA ILE A 76 1.45 -3.18 4.54
C ILE A 76 1.19 -3.99 5.81
N ALA A 77 0.47 -3.44 6.80
CA ALA A 77 0.13 -4.15 8.03
C ALA A 77 -0.68 -5.43 7.74
N TYR A 78 -1.68 -5.35 6.87
CA TYR A 78 -2.47 -6.53 6.49
C TYR A 78 -1.68 -7.53 5.65
N ILE A 79 -0.82 -7.06 4.73
CA ILE A 79 0.08 -7.95 3.96
C ILE A 79 1.03 -8.68 4.93
N LYS A 80 1.67 -8.00 5.88
CA LYS A 80 2.52 -8.61 6.90
C LYS A 80 1.79 -9.68 7.70
N HIS A 81 0.55 -9.39 8.11
CA HIS A 81 -0.27 -10.33 8.88
C HIS A 81 -0.57 -11.60 8.06
N VAL A 82 -0.95 -11.45 6.78
CA VAL A 82 -1.18 -12.60 5.89
C VAL A 82 0.11 -13.39 5.66
N VAL A 83 1.24 -12.70 5.42
CA VAL A 83 2.54 -13.38 5.26
C VAL A 83 2.91 -14.16 6.53
N ALA A 84 2.76 -13.56 7.72
CA ALA A 84 3.09 -14.22 8.98
C ALA A 84 2.25 -15.48 9.20
N ASP A 85 0.96 -15.46 8.90
CA ASP A 85 0.09 -16.64 8.98
C ASP A 85 0.45 -17.69 7.92
N THR A 86 0.82 -17.26 6.71
CA THR A 86 1.17 -18.14 5.60
C THR A 86 2.44 -18.95 5.88
N ILE A 87 3.46 -18.28 6.45
CA ILE A 87 4.75 -18.93 6.76
C ILE A 87 4.75 -19.69 8.09
N ALA A 88 3.65 -19.66 8.83
CA ALA A 88 3.48 -20.53 10.00
C ALA A 88 3.33 -22.02 9.59
N ALA A 89 2.97 -22.28 8.33
CA ALA A 89 3.07 -23.61 7.73
C ALA A 89 4.44 -23.75 7.06
N ASP A 90 5.13 -24.86 7.33
CA ASP A 90 6.39 -25.20 6.68
C ASP A 90 6.20 -25.51 5.18
N ASN A 91 7.28 -25.53 4.43
CA ASN A 91 7.31 -25.91 3.00
C ASN A 91 6.61 -24.92 2.06
N VAL A 92 6.75 -23.62 2.32
CA VAL A 92 6.21 -22.58 1.46
C VAL A 92 7.31 -21.88 0.66
N LEU A 93 7.00 -21.56 -0.59
CA LEU A 93 7.80 -20.76 -1.49
C LEU A 93 7.01 -19.49 -1.83
N ILE A 94 7.47 -18.32 -1.33
CA ILE A 94 6.85 -17.03 -1.61
C ILE A 94 7.60 -16.33 -2.73
N THR A 95 6.87 -15.88 -3.75
CA THR A 95 7.45 -15.14 -4.87
C THR A 95 7.15 -13.65 -4.78
N CYS A 96 8.01 -12.84 -5.41
CA CYS A 96 7.89 -11.39 -5.54
C CYS A 96 8.06 -10.57 -4.25
N PHE A 97 7.22 -9.55 -4.03
CA PHE A 97 7.43 -8.50 -3.04
C PHE A 97 7.13 -8.91 -1.60
N SER A 98 6.12 -9.75 -1.40
CA SER A 98 5.64 -10.12 -0.05
C SER A 98 6.68 -10.86 0.77
N GLY A 99 7.53 -11.66 0.13
CA GLY A 99 8.60 -12.39 0.81
C GLY A 99 9.62 -11.50 1.51
N GLN A 100 9.79 -10.25 1.06
CA GLN A 100 10.71 -9.27 1.66
C GLN A 100 10.24 -8.76 3.03
N LEU A 101 8.98 -9.00 3.41
CA LEU A 101 8.42 -8.63 4.72
C LEU A 101 8.87 -9.57 5.84
N ILE A 102 9.38 -10.76 5.52
CA ILE A 102 9.83 -11.74 6.51
C ILE A 102 11.11 -11.22 7.18
N PRO A 103 11.12 -11.01 8.52
CA PRO A 103 12.29 -10.52 9.22
C PRO A 103 13.49 -11.45 9.09
N LYS A 104 14.71 -10.90 9.07
CA LYS A 104 15.95 -11.70 9.03
C LYS A 104 16.13 -12.60 10.25
N THR A 105 15.48 -12.28 11.36
CA THR A 105 15.47 -13.09 12.59
C THR A 105 14.77 -14.45 12.38
N VAL A 106 13.85 -14.55 11.40
CA VAL A 106 13.29 -15.83 10.92
C VAL A 106 14.33 -16.47 10.00
N ASN A 107 15.39 -17.00 10.57
CA ASN A 107 16.61 -17.44 9.86
C ASN A 107 16.46 -18.80 9.14
N HIS A 108 15.34 -19.51 9.33
CA HIS A 108 15.00 -20.70 8.53
C HIS A 108 14.32 -20.32 7.18
N THR A 109 14.54 -19.10 6.72
CA THR A 109 14.12 -18.59 5.42
C THR A 109 15.32 -18.50 4.49
N LEU A 110 15.28 -19.21 3.36
CA LEU A 110 16.23 -19.05 2.26
C LEU A 110 15.79 -17.91 1.35
N ARG A 111 16.55 -16.84 1.30
CA ARG A 111 16.27 -15.65 0.50
C ARG A 111 17.03 -15.68 -0.80
N VAL A 112 16.32 -15.88 -1.90
CA VAL A 112 16.88 -15.99 -3.25
C VAL A 112 16.56 -14.75 -4.06
N CYS A 113 17.57 -14.24 -4.76
CA CYS A 113 17.40 -13.18 -5.77
C CYS A 113 17.74 -13.70 -7.16
N LEU A 114 16.81 -13.56 -8.11
CA LEU A 114 17.08 -13.86 -9.53
C LEU A 114 17.37 -12.57 -10.28
N ILE A 115 18.55 -12.48 -10.89
CA ILE A 115 18.98 -11.34 -11.68
C ILE A 115 19.37 -11.75 -13.10
N ALA A 116 19.37 -10.79 -14.02
CA ALA A 116 19.95 -10.95 -15.36
C ALA A 116 20.43 -9.60 -15.88
N SER A 117 21.32 -9.63 -16.86
CA SER A 117 21.77 -8.40 -17.52
C SER A 117 20.60 -7.63 -18.14
N ILE A 118 20.68 -6.30 -18.13
CA ILE A 118 19.61 -5.44 -18.67
C ILE A 118 19.28 -5.76 -20.14
N LYS A 119 20.31 -6.11 -20.94
CA LYS A 119 20.14 -6.51 -22.34
C LYS A 119 19.28 -7.78 -22.45
N HIS A 120 19.56 -8.78 -21.62
CA HIS A 120 18.81 -10.04 -21.59
C HIS A 120 17.34 -9.77 -21.24
N ARG A 121 17.09 -8.96 -20.23
CA ARG A 121 15.75 -8.63 -19.73
C ARG A 121 14.93 -7.83 -20.74
N ILE A 122 15.54 -6.85 -21.43
CA ILE A 122 14.88 -6.10 -22.51
C ILE A 122 14.53 -7.02 -23.68
N ALA A 123 15.46 -7.91 -24.12
CA ALA A 123 15.18 -8.86 -25.18
C ALA A 123 14.08 -9.87 -24.79
N ALA A 124 14.03 -10.30 -23.53
CA ALA A 124 12.98 -11.17 -23.03
C ALA A 124 11.63 -10.45 -22.98
N ALA A 125 11.58 -9.20 -22.53
CA ALA A 125 10.39 -8.35 -22.50
C ALA A 125 9.85 -8.08 -23.91
N SER A 126 10.72 -7.75 -24.87
CA SER A 126 10.35 -7.53 -26.27
C SER A 126 9.70 -8.76 -26.88
N ARG A 127 10.27 -9.95 -26.67
CA ARG A 127 9.70 -11.21 -27.15
C ARG A 127 8.37 -11.56 -26.49
N HIS A 128 8.26 -11.35 -25.18
CA HIS A 128 7.07 -11.69 -24.40
C HIS A 128 5.86 -10.83 -24.79
N HIS A 129 6.07 -9.54 -24.99
CA HIS A 129 4.99 -8.58 -25.28
C HIS A 129 4.84 -8.25 -26.77
N GLY A 130 5.75 -8.71 -27.64
CA GLY A 130 5.71 -8.38 -29.07
C GLY A 130 5.95 -6.89 -29.36
N VAL A 131 6.72 -6.20 -28.49
CA VAL A 131 6.97 -4.75 -28.57
C VAL A 131 8.41 -4.45 -28.98
N SER A 132 8.67 -3.19 -29.38
CA SER A 132 10.04 -2.74 -29.71
C SER A 132 10.94 -2.78 -28.47
N GLU A 133 12.27 -2.88 -28.68
CA GLU A 133 13.26 -2.83 -27.59
C GLU A 133 13.14 -1.54 -26.76
N LYS A 134 12.78 -0.41 -27.38
CA LYS A 134 12.56 0.86 -26.68
C LYS A 134 11.37 0.82 -25.74
N GLU A 135 10.28 0.17 -26.15
CA GLU A 135 9.09 -0.03 -25.30
C GLU A 135 9.37 -1.07 -24.20
N ALA A 136 10.05 -2.16 -24.55
CA ALA A 136 10.50 -3.16 -23.60
C ALA A 136 11.39 -2.57 -22.50
N ALA A 137 12.32 -1.67 -22.88
CA ALA A 137 13.18 -0.97 -21.92
C ALA A 137 12.36 -0.13 -20.92
N LYS A 138 11.28 0.55 -21.36
CA LYS A 138 10.39 1.29 -20.47
C LYS A 138 9.65 0.36 -19.49
N LEU A 139 9.20 -0.81 -19.94
CA LEU A 139 8.55 -1.79 -19.08
C LEU A 139 9.49 -2.31 -17.98
N VAL A 140 10.71 -2.65 -18.37
CA VAL A 140 11.76 -3.11 -17.45
C VAL A 140 12.07 -2.00 -16.42
N HIS A 141 12.29 -0.77 -16.87
CA HIS A 141 12.62 0.36 -16.00
C HIS A 141 11.52 0.65 -14.97
N ARG A 142 10.26 0.70 -15.41
CA ARG A 142 9.12 0.92 -14.51
C ARG A 142 9.05 -0.13 -13.39
N ARG A 143 9.31 -1.39 -13.72
CA ARG A 143 9.32 -2.45 -12.71
C ARG A 143 10.51 -2.34 -11.75
N GLU A 144 11.66 -1.87 -12.23
CA GLU A 144 12.80 -1.57 -11.36
C GLU A 144 12.52 -0.42 -10.39
N GLU A 145 11.78 0.58 -10.83
CA GLU A 145 11.32 1.66 -9.94
C GLU A 145 10.44 1.12 -8.82
N ASP A 146 9.50 0.21 -9.11
CA ASP A 146 8.67 -0.46 -8.10
C ASP A 146 9.55 -1.28 -7.13
N CYS A 147 10.51 -2.05 -7.64
CA CYS A 147 11.44 -2.81 -6.82
C CYS A 147 12.26 -1.92 -5.89
N SER A 148 12.86 -0.85 -6.42
CA SER A 148 13.66 0.11 -5.65
C SER A 148 12.81 0.81 -4.59
N PHE A 149 11.60 1.21 -4.96
CA PHE A 149 10.66 1.85 -4.04
C PHE A 149 10.28 0.92 -2.87
N TRP A 150 9.96 -0.34 -3.17
CA TRP A 150 9.58 -1.32 -2.16
C TRP A 150 10.73 -1.60 -1.19
N ILE A 151 11.91 -1.88 -1.73
CA ILE A 151 13.11 -2.14 -0.93
C ILE A 151 13.50 -0.92 -0.08
N ASN A 152 13.42 0.30 -0.65
CA ASN A 152 13.66 1.52 0.13
C ASN A 152 12.61 1.73 1.23
N THR A 153 11.37 1.35 0.99
CA THR A 153 10.31 1.41 2.02
C THR A 153 10.66 0.53 3.21
N LEU A 154 11.15 -0.70 2.97
CA LEU A 154 11.42 -1.69 4.01
C LEU A 154 12.80 -1.53 4.67
N PHE A 155 13.85 -1.32 3.87
CA PHE A 155 15.24 -1.45 4.31
C PHE A 155 16.04 -0.13 4.28
N LYS A 156 15.44 0.95 3.79
CA LYS A 156 16.10 2.28 3.65
C LYS A 156 17.32 2.25 2.72
N THR A 157 17.37 1.32 1.79
CA THR A 157 18.32 1.26 0.68
C THR A 157 17.58 1.37 -0.64
N SER A 158 18.18 2.03 -1.64
CA SER A 158 17.59 2.19 -2.97
C SER A 158 17.97 1.08 -3.95
N ASP A 159 18.94 0.23 -3.58
CA ASP A 159 19.39 -0.88 -4.43
C ASP A 159 18.59 -2.15 -4.09
N PRO A 160 17.67 -2.59 -4.97
CA PRO A 160 16.91 -3.80 -4.73
C PRO A 160 17.74 -5.09 -4.90
N TRP A 161 18.94 -4.98 -5.41
CA TRP A 161 19.85 -6.09 -5.70
C TRP A 161 21.01 -6.17 -4.70
N ASP A 162 20.96 -5.40 -3.62
CA ASP A 162 21.98 -5.39 -2.58
C ASP A 162 22.18 -6.81 -2.01
N ILE A 163 23.40 -7.32 -2.09
CA ILE A 163 23.77 -8.67 -1.62
C ILE A 163 23.44 -8.91 -0.15
N ALA A 164 23.39 -7.84 0.65
CA ALA A 164 23.04 -7.95 2.07
C ALA A 164 21.57 -8.34 2.33
N LEU A 165 20.71 -8.30 1.29
CA LEU A 165 19.29 -8.65 1.41
C LEU A 165 19.00 -10.15 1.17
N TYR A 166 19.94 -10.87 0.54
CA TYR A 166 19.74 -12.23 0.04
C TYR A 166 20.81 -13.20 0.54
N ASP A 167 20.44 -14.46 0.62
CA ASP A 167 21.37 -15.55 0.94
C ASP A 167 22.04 -16.08 -0.36
N ILE A 168 21.30 -16.02 -1.49
CA ILE A 168 21.80 -16.43 -2.81
C ILE A 168 21.34 -15.46 -3.88
N ILE A 169 22.26 -15.08 -4.77
CA ILE A 169 21.95 -14.30 -5.97
C ILE A 169 22.30 -15.14 -7.21
N ILE A 170 21.32 -15.37 -8.08
CA ILE A 170 21.45 -16.28 -9.23
C ILE A 170 21.34 -15.48 -10.55
N PRO A 171 22.40 -15.44 -11.39
CA PRO A 171 22.37 -14.81 -12.71
C PRO A 171 21.73 -15.75 -13.74
N VAL A 172 20.41 -15.63 -13.95
CA VAL A 172 19.64 -16.53 -14.82
C VAL A 172 19.86 -16.33 -16.32
N ASP A 173 20.64 -15.35 -16.73
CA ASP A 173 21.13 -15.23 -18.11
C ASP A 173 22.39 -16.07 -18.38
N LYS A 174 22.93 -16.74 -17.35
CA LYS A 174 24.12 -17.61 -17.41
C LYS A 174 23.86 -19.03 -16.92
N MET A 175 22.66 -19.32 -16.47
CA MET A 175 22.25 -20.64 -15.94
C MET A 175 20.92 -21.05 -16.56
N THR A 176 20.69 -22.36 -16.69
CA THR A 176 19.37 -22.86 -17.05
C THR A 176 18.42 -22.76 -15.84
N PRO A 177 17.10 -22.73 -16.05
CA PRO A 177 16.13 -22.82 -14.95
C PRO A 177 16.33 -24.05 -14.08
N GLU A 178 16.70 -25.18 -14.69
CA GLU A 178 16.95 -26.47 -14.03
C GLU A 178 18.18 -26.42 -13.11
N ASP A 179 19.27 -25.77 -13.54
CA ASP A 179 20.48 -25.59 -12.73
C ASP A 179 20.24 -24.60 -11.58
N ALA A 180 19.52 -23.49 -11.86
CA ALA A 180 19.15 -22.54 -10.84
C ALA A 180 18.26 -23.18 -9.77
N ALA A 181 17.28 -23.99 -10.18
CA ALA A 181 16.40 -24.70 -9.26
C ALA A 181 17.14 -25.79 -8.46
N ALA A 182 18.10 -26.48 -9.08
CA ALA A 182 18.94 -27.45 -8.39
C ALA A 182 19.72 -26.81 -7.26
N LEU A 183 20.32 -25.65 -7.53
CA LEU A 183 21.06 -24.86 -6.54
C LEU A 183 20.14 -24.39 -5.38
N ILE A 184 18.95 -23.87 -5.68
CA ILE A 184 17.98 -23.44 -4.67
C ILE A 184 17.56 -24.63 -3.80
N ALA A 185 17.21 -25.77 -4.40
CA ALA A 185 16.81 -26.97 -3.67
C ALA A 185 17.93 -27.51 -2.78
N GLU A 186 19.19 -27.51 -3.28
CA GLU A 186 20.35 -27.90 -2.48
C GLU A 186 20.51 -27.03 -1.23
N TYR A 187 20.42 -25.70 -1.38
CA TYR A 187 20.57 -24.79 -0.25
C TYR A 187 19.39 -24.85 0.73
N ALA A 188 18.17 -25.05 0.23
CA ALA A 188 16.98 -25.24 1.07
C ALA A 188 17.07 -26.49 1.97
N GLY A 189 17.82 -27.50 1.54
CA GLY A 189 18.08 -28.71 2.33
C GLY A 189 19.22 -28.62 3.36
N LYS A 190 19.97 -27.51 3.41
CA LYS A 190 21.11 -27.34 4.31
C LYS A 190 20.67 -27.08 5.74
N ASP A 191 21.42 -27.58 6.72
CA ASP A 191 21.12 -27.43 8.16
C ASP A 191 21.05 -25.95 8.61
N ILE A 192 21.77 -25.05 7.96
CA ILE A 192 21.79 -23.63 8.30
C ILE A 192 20.45 -22.93 8.11
N VAL A 193 19.58 -23.47 7.24
CA VAL A 193 18.24 -22.93 6.99
C VAL A 193 17.13 -23.81 7.59
N LYS A 194 17.47 -24.78 8.41
CA LYS A 194 16.49 -25.57 9.16
C LYS A 194 15.88 -24.78 10.33
N PRO A 195 14.62 -24.99 10.67
CA PRO A 195 13.98 -24.37 11.81
C PRO A 195 14.72 -24.67 13.13
N THR A 196 14.97 -23.65 13.90
CA THR A 196 15.51 -23.72 15.25
C THR A 196 14.51 -23.17 16.26
N ALA A 197 14.66 -23.48 17.55
CA ALA A 197 13.79 -22.91 18.58
C ALA A 197 13.78 -21.37 18.55
N SER A 198 14.93 -20.74 18.28
CA SER A 198 15.05 -19.28 18.19
C SER A 198 14.36 -18.73 16.94
N SER A 199 14.45 -19.42 15.78
CA SER A 199 13.79 -18.94 14.57
C SER A 199 12.28 -19.17 14.59
N LYS A 200 11.80 -20.22 15.25
CA LYS A 200 10.36 -20.41 15.52
C LYS A 200 9.83 -19.32 16.44
N GLN A 201 10.56 -18.99 17.51
CA GLN A 201 10.18 -17.87 18.39
C GLN A 201 10.15 -16.54 17.61
N ALA A 202 11.12 -16.30 16.73
CA ALA A 202 11.14 -15.10 15.89
C ALA A 202 9.93 -15.05 14.91
N LEU A 203 9.45 -16.19 14.44
CA LEU A 203 8.23 -16.28 13.63
C LEU A 203 6.99 -15.94 14.47
N GLU A 204 6.86 -16.49 15.68
CA GLU A 204 5.76 -16.13 16.59
C GLU A 204 5.79 -14.63 16.97
N ASP A 205 6.98 -14.08 17.22
CA ASP A 205 7.14 -12.65 17.48
C ASP A 205 6.76 -11.81 16.26
N PHE A 206 7.12 -12.23 15.05
CA PHE A 206 6.70 -11.55 13.82
C PHE A 206 5.18 -11.57 13.63
N ARG A 207 4.54 -12.71 13.89
CA ARG A 207 3.09 -12.87 13.83
C ARG A 207 2.39 -11.95 14.83
N LEU A 208 2.85 -11.95 16.09
CA LEU A 208 2.29 -11.11 17.15
C LEU A 208 2.45 -9.61 16.84
N ALA A 209 3.60 -9.21 16.29
CA ALA A 209 3.83 -7.83 15.86
C ALA A 209 2.86 -7.44 14.73
N ALA A 210 2.71 -8.29 13.70
CA ALA A 210 1.82 -8.04 12.57
C ALA A 210 0.35 -7.96 12.98
N GLU A 211 -0.11 -8.83 13.89
CA GLU A 211 -1.46 -8.78 14.44
C GLU A 211 -1.69 -7.49 15.23
N THR A 212 -0.70 -7.06 16.02
CA THR A 212 -0.74 -5.79 16.75
C THR A 212 -0.75 -4.59 15.80
N GLU A 213 0.03 -4.60 14.70
CA GLU A 213 -0.01 -3.56 13.66
C GLU A 213 -1.42 -3.46 13.05
N VAL A 214 -2.07 -4.58 12.76
CA VAL A 214 -3.46 -4.60 12.24
C VAL A 214 -4.44 -4.04 13.25
N ALA A 215 -4.34 -4.42 14.54
CA ALA A 215 -5.22 -3.90 15.58
C ALA A 215 -5.10 -2.37 15.70
N LEU A 216 -3.88 -1.84 15.70
CA LEU A 216 -3.61 -0.40 15.72
C LEU A 216 -4.10 0.30 14.44
N ALA A 217 -3.88 -0.31 13.27
CA ALA A 217 -4.31 0.24 11.99
C ALA A 217 -5.84 0.30 11.85
N ARG A 218 -6.60 -0.60 12.48
CA ARG A 218 -8.07 -0.55 12.55
C ARG A 218 -8.58 0.66 13.31
N GLU A 219 -7.85 1.07 14.36
CA GLU A 219 -8.14 2.26 15.15
C GLU A 219 -7.52 3.55 14.59
N GLY A 220 -6.95 3.49 13.39
CA GLY A 220 -6.38 4.65 12.70
C GLY A 220 -4.97 5.04 13.15
N HIS A 221 -4.29 4.18 13.88
CA HIS A 221 -2.92 4.44 14.33
C HIS A 221 -1.87 3.84 13.41
N THR A 222 -0.76 4.58 13.24
CA THR A 222 0.41 4.15 12.48
C THR A 222 1.66 4.37 13.31
N VAL A 223 2.18 3.30 13.90
CA VAL A 223 3.42 3.28 14.68
C VAL A 223 4.21 2.02 14.34
N ASP A 224 5.52 2.05 14.50
CA ASP A 224 6.33 0.85 14.31
C ASP A 224 6.11 -0.11 15.48
N VAL A 225 5.88 -1.38 15.18
CA VAL A 225 5.63 -2.43 16.15
C VAL A 225 6.74 -3.47 16.08
N SER A 226 7.26 -3.86 17.22
CA SER A 226 8.13 -5.03 17.35
C SER A 226 7.70 -5.88 18.54
N ALA A 227 7.91 -7.18 18.44
CA ALA A 227 7.59 -8.14 19.49
C ALA A 227 8.84 -8.93 19.89
N GLY A 228 8.85 -9.42 21.14
CA GLY A 228 9.86 -10.34 21.65
C GLY A 228 9.30 -11.12 22.84
N ASN A 229 9.11 -12.44 22.68
CA ASN A 229 8.57 -13.34 23.72
C ASN A 229 7.23 -12.87 24.35
N GLY A 230 6.38 -12.22 23.55
CA GLY A 230 5.09 -11.68 23.99
C GLY A 230 5.15 -10.24 24.51
N ALA A 231 6.32 -9.62 24.59
CA ALA A 231 6.46 -8.20 24.91
C ALA A 231 6.41 -7.36 23.62
N ILE A 232 5.47 -6.41 23.55
CA ILE A 232 5.32 -5.49 22.42
C ILE A 232 6.02 -4.17 22.73
N THR A 233 6.81 -3.69 21.76
CA THR A 233 7.38 -2.34 21.77
C THR A 233 6.76 -1.52 20.63
N LEU A 234 6.11 -0.40 20.99
CA LEU A 234 5.51 0.55 20.06
C LEU A 234 6.42 1.77 19.92
N THR A 235 6.93 2.04 18.71
CA THR A 235 7.85 3.16 18.47
C THR A 235 7.09 4.30 17.77
N ILE A 236 7.01 5.45 18.44
CA ILE A 236 6.32 6.65 17.96
C ILE A 236 7.36 7.54 17.28
N ASN A 237 7.27 7.65 15.95
CA ASN A 237 8.23 8.39 15.12
C ASN A 237 7.77 9.80 14.74
N LYS A 238 6.52 10.16 14.99
CA LYS A 238 5.96 11.48 14.64
C LYS A 238 5.67 12.29 15.90
N HIS A 239 5.90 13.60 15.84
CA HIS A 239 5.63 14.52 16.95
C HIS A 239 4.15 14.57 17.31
N VAL A 240 3.82 14.54 18.59
CA VAL A 240 2.45 14.52 19.14
C VAL A 240 2.28 15.56 20.23
N LEU A 241 1.24 16.38 20.14
CA LEU A 241 0.93 17.40 21.16
C LEU A 241 0.55 16.80 22.52
N MET A 242 -0.17 15.65 22.55
CA MET A 242 -0.60 14.96 23.76
C MET A 242 -0.03 13.53 23.82
N LEU A 243 1.29 13.44 23.96
CA LEU A 243 2.03 12.17 23.91
C LEU A 243 1.57 11.17 24.98
N SER A 244 1.24 11.60 26.19
CA SER A 244 0.76 10.70 27.26
C SER A 244 -0.53 10.01 26.88
N ARG A 245 -1.52 10.79 26.39
CA ARG A 245 -2.81 10.26 25.95
C ARG A 245 -2.66 9.25 24.80
N LEU A 246 -1.81 9.58 23.79
CA LEU A 246 -1.53 8.64 22.71
C LEU A 246 -0.90 7.35 23.23
N ARG A 247 0.08 7.44 24.13
CA ARG A 247 0.71 6.26 24.73
C ARG A 247 -0.29 5.36 25.45
N ASP A 248 -1.20 5.92 26.21
CA ASP A 248 -2.22 5.16 26.94
C ASP A 248 -3.19 4.48 25.97
N GLU A 249 -3.63 5.19 24.94
CA GLU A 249 -4.49 4.66 23.87
C GLU A 249 -3.82 3.50 23.12
N LEU A 250 -2.58 3.68 22.64
CA LEU A 250 -1.83 2.65 21.94
C LEU A 250 -1.58 1.41 22.81
N LYS A 251 -1.26 1.59 24.11
CA LYS A 251 -1.08 0.49 25.05
C LYS A 251 -2.39 -0.27 25.30
N SER A 252 -3.51 0.45 25.38
CA SER A 252 -4.83 -0.16 25.57
C SER A 252 -5.20 -1.05 24.38
N ILE A 253 -4.99 -0.57 23.15
CA ILE A 253 -5.29 -1.33 21.93
C ILE A 253 -4.36 -2.56 21.81
N ALA A 254 -3.06 -2.37 21.92
CA ALA A 254 -2.09 -3.44 21.79
C ALA A 254 -2.23 -4.50 22.90
N GLY A 255 -2.60 -4.09 24.11
CA GLY A 255 -2.82 -5.00 25.25
C GLY A 255 -4.02 -5.93 25.10
N GLN A 256 -4.95 -5.65 24.17
CA GLN A 256 -6.10 -6.52 23.88
C GLN A 256 -5.77 -7.63 22.87
N VAL A 257 -4.61 -7.56 22.21
CA VAL A 257 -4.20 -8.58 21.24
C VAL A 257 -3.81 -9.87 21.97
N ALA A 258 -4.35 -10.98 21.49
CA ALA A 258 -4.09 -12.29 22.10
C ALA A 258 -2.59 -12.64 22.07
N GLY A 259 -2.04 -13.10 23.17
CA GLY A 259 -0.62 -13.45 23.29
C GLY A 259 0.28 -12.30 23.74
N VAL A 260 -0.21 -11.06 23.80
CA VAL A 260 0.53 -9.92 24.36
C VAL A 260 0.59 -10.02 25.87
N LYS A 261 1.82 -10.03 26.43
CA LYS A 261 2.09 -10.09 27.87
C LYS A 261 2.38 -8.71 28.46
N SER A 262 3.02 -7.84 27.69
CA SER A 262 3.35 -6.48 28.10
C SER A 262 3.47 -5.55 26.91
N VAL A 263 3.21 -4.25 27.10
CA VAL A 263 3.32 -3.22 26.06
C VAL A 263 4.17 -2.06 26.57
N GLU A 264 5.22 -1.75 25.85
CA GLU A 264 6.08 -0.61 26.07
C GLU A 264 6.00 0.38 24.89
N THR A 265 6.09 1.68 25.17
CA THR A 265 6.14 2.72 24.16
C THR A 265 7.47 3.44 24.18
N LYS A 266 8.09 3.59 23.01
CA LYS A 266 9.37 4.31 22.82
C LYS A 266 9.19 5.48 21.86
N ILE A 267 10.03 6.50 22.02
CA ILE A 267 10.16 7.60 21.07
C ILE A 267 11.23 7.21 20.05
N GLY A 268 10.86 7.25 18.79
CA GLY A 268 11.77 6.94 17.69
C GLY A 268 12.68 8.12 17.33
N LYS A 269 13.68 7.85 16.50
CA LYS A 269 14.70 8.83 16.09
C LYS A 269 14.11 9.99 15.27
N ASP A 270 12.99 9.74 14.59
CA ASP A 270 12.34 10.71 13.70
C ASP A 270 11.29 11.58 14.41
N PHE A 271 11.06 11.39 15.69
CA PHE A 271 10.06 12.11 16.49
C PHE A 271 10.17 13.63 16.44
N HIS A 272 11.37 14.16 16.33
CA HIS A 272 11.65 15.61 16.29
C HIS A 272 11.63 16.20 14.88
N LYS A 273 11.33 15.42 13.86
CA LYS A 273 11.10 15.94 12.51
C LYS A 273 9.73 16.63 12.43
N THR A 274 9.57 17.52 11.45
CA THR A 274 8.40 18.41 11.29
C THR A 274 7.05 17.70 11.05
N ASP A 275 7.03 16.40 10.95
CA ASP A 275 5.81 15.61 10.69
C ASP A 275 5.01 15.40 11.98
N ILE A 276 3.75 15.87 11.99
CA ILE A 276 2.84 15.71 13.13
C ILE A 276 2.10 14.38 13.00
N TYR A 277 2.05 13.63 14.10
CA TYR A 277 1.23 12.43 14.21
C TYR A 277 -0.24 12.78 14.07
N ARG A 278 -0.95 12.06 13.20
CA ARG A 278 -2.40 12.15 13.07
C ARG A 278 -2.99 10.76 13.19
N LYS A 279 -4.02 10.64 14.01
CA LYS A 279 -4.91 9.48 14.02
C LYS A 279 -5.77 9.57 12.77
N HIS A 280 -5.89 8.48 12.03
CA HIS A 280 -6.81 8.44 10.90
C HIS A 280 -8.22 8.19 11.39
N ASP A 281 -9.15 9.09 11.07
CA ASP A 281 -10.57 8.91 11.33
C ASP A 281 -11.25 8.30 10.11
N PHE A 282 -11.68 7.05 10.21
CA PHE A 282 -12.36 6.35 9.12
C PHE A 282 -13.80 6.85 8.90
N GLU A 283 -14.36 7.64 9.80
CA GLU A 283 -15.68 8.24 9.65
C GLU A 283 -15.65 9.49 8.77
N MET A 284 -14.49 10.16 8.70
CA MET A 284 -14.29 11.33 7.85
C MET A 284 -13.84 10.92 6.45
N PRO A 285 -14.26 11.64 5.38
CA PRO A 285 -13.77 11.41 4.04
C PRO A 285 -12.28 11.75 3.96
N SER A 286 -11.49 10.78 3.59
CA SER A 286 -10.03 10.89 3.58
C SER A 286 -9.44 11.18 2.20
N LYS A 287 -10.24 11.05 1.14
CA LYS A 287 -9.85 11.28 -0.26
C LYS A 287 -10.74 12.33 -0.90
N VAL A 288 -10.51 13.59 -0.56
CA VAL A 288 -11.20 14.73 -1.18
C VAL A 288 -10.29 15.35 -2.24
N LEU A 289 -10.79 15.48 -3.47
CA LEU A 289 -10.12 16.20 -4.55
C LEU A 289 -10.77 17.56 -4.74
N LEU A 290 -10.00 18.62 -4.60
CA LEU A 290 -10.40 20.00 -4.88
C LEU A 290 -9.94 20.38 -6.28
N VAL A 291 -10.83 20.95 -7.10
CA VAL A 291 -10.53 21.33 -8.48
C VAL A 291 -11.01 22.75 -8.73
N ASP A 292 -10.09 23.68 -8.90
CA ASP A 292 -10.37 25.10 -9.08
C ASP A 292 -9.13 25.81 -9.64
N ASP A 293 -9.26 26.71 -10.58
CA ASP A 293 -8.14 27.47 -11.15
C ASP A 293 -7.72 28.67 -10.31
N GLU A 294 -8.54 29.08 -9.34
CA GLU A 294 -8.22 30.11 -8.34
C GLU A 294 -7.29 29.55 -7.24
N ARG A 295 -5.98 29.61 -7.48
CA ARG A 295 -4.95 28.98 -6.62
C ARG A 295 -5.03 29.38 -5.15
N GLU A 296 -5.21 30.66 -4.85
CA GLU A 296 -5.27 31.17 -3.47
C GLU A 296 -6.53 30.67 -2.75
N PHE A 297 -7.65 30.66 -3.46
CA PHE A 297 -8.91 30.17 -2.91
C PHE A 297 -8.80 28.67 -2.56
N ILE A 298 -8.37 27.84 -3.49
CA ILE A 298 -8.35 26.38 -3.31
C ILE A 298 -7.31 25.96 -2.25
N GLN A 299 -6.17 26.64 -2.14
CA GLN A 299 -5.19 26.41 -1.09
C GLN A 299 -5.76 26.74 0.30
N THR A 300 -6.39 27.90 0.44
CA THR A 300 -7.07 28.29 1.69
C THR A 300 -8.17 27.31 2.06
N LEU A 301 -8.93 26.82 1.07
CA LEU A 301 -9.99 25.84 1.29
C LEU A 301 -9.40 24.51 1.78
N SER A 302 -8.32 24.03 1.15
CA SER A 302 -7.61 22.83 1.56
C SER A 302 -7.11 22.91 3.01
N GLU A 303 -6.51 24.04 3.40
CA GLU A 303 -6.03 24.27 4.78
C GLU A 303 -7.19 24.26 5.78
N ARG A 304 -8.32 24.88 5.46
CA ARG A 304 -9.51 24.90 6.32
C ARG A 304 -10.15 23.53 6.48
N LEU A 305 -10.16 22.71 5.42
CA LEU A 305 -10.61 21.30 5.48
C LEU A 305 -9.64 20.47 6.32
N LEU A 306 -8.34 20.70 6.18
CA LEU A 306 -7.33 20.02 6.96
C LEU A 306 -7.46 20.27 8.47
N MET A 307 -7.85 21.49 8.88
CA MET A 307 -8.15 21.80 10.28
C MET A 307 -9.37 21.05 10.84
N ARG A 308 -10.15 20.40 9.97
CA ARG A 308 -11.33 19.56 10.30
C ARG A 308 -11.07 18.08 10.04
N ASP A 309 -9.79 17.70 10.00
CA ASP A 309 -9.34 16.33 9.71
C ASP A 309 -9.78 15.77 8.34
N MET A 310 -10.15 16.67 7.40
CA MET A 310 -10.47 16.32 6.02
C MET A 310 -9.27 16.62 5.12
N GLY A 311 -8.47 15.58 4.83
CA GLY A 311 -7.34 15.71 3.91
C GLY A 311 -7.80 15.89 2.46
N SER A 312 -7.18 16.81 1.72
CA SER A 312 -7.53 17.06 0.32
C SER A 312 -6.31 17.16 -0.59
N ALA A 313 -6.44 16.61 -1.80
CA ALA A 313 -5.55 16.90 -2.92
C ALA A 313 -6.12 18.05 -3.75
N ILE A 314 -5.25 18.72 -4.51
CA ILE A 314 -5.62 19.89 -5.32
C ILE A 314 -5.25 19.64 -6.78
N ALA A 315 -6.15 19.98 -7.68
CA ALA A 315 -5.91 20.14 -9.10
C ALA A 315 -6.32 21.55 -9.53
N TYR A 316 -5.54 22.20 -10.40
CA TYR A 316 -5.76 23.59 -10.81
C TYR A 316 -6.48 23.70 -12.16
N ASP A 317 -6.85 22.61 -12.77
CA ASP A 317 -7.58 22.53 -14.04
C ASP A 317 -8.25 21.16 -14.21
N GLY A 318 -9.19 21.07 -15.16
CA GLY A 318 -9.97 19.85 -15.38
C GLY A 318 -9.15 18.69 -15.96
N GLU A 319 -8.09 18.94 -16.73
CA GLU A 319 -7.24 17.89 -17.30
C GLU A 319 -6.41 17.23 -16.21
N SER A 320 -5.76 18.03 -15.36
CA SER A 320 -5.02 17.56 -14.19
C SER A 320 -5.92 16.78 -13.22
N ALA A 321 -7.16 17.25 -13.02
CA ALA A 321 -8.15 16.54 -12.21
C ALA A 321 -8.48 15.16 -12.77
N LEU A 322 -8.78 15.06 -14.07
CA LEU A 322 -9.10 13.78 -14.71
C LEU A 322 -7.91 12.81 -14.72
N ASN A 323 -6.68 13.30 -14.83
CA ASN A 323 -5.48 12.48 -14.72
C ASN A 323 -5.27 11.95 -13.29
N LEU A 324 -5.43 12.80 -12.28
CA LEU A 324 -5.40 12.37 -10.87
C LEU A 324 -6.46 11.30 -10.57
N ILE A 325 -7.69 11.46 -11.06
CA ILE A 325 -8.78 10.50 -10.85
C ILE A 325 -8.47 9.13 -11.47
N LYS A 326 -7.76 9.09 -12.59
CA LYS A 326 -7.33 7.81 -13.22
C LYS A 326 -6.27 7.08 -12.39
N GLU A 327 -5.36 7.84 -11.78
CA GLU A 327 -4.24 7.30 -11.02
C GLU A 327 -4.64 6.97 -9.58
N ASP A 328 -5.48 7.78 -8.96
CA ASP A 328 -5.83 7.68 -7.55
C ASP A 328 -7.25 8.17 -7.29
N GLU A 329 -8.21 7.25 -7.27
CA GLU A 329 -9.63 7.54 -7.16
C GLU A 329 -9.98 8.29 -5.86
N PRO A 330 -10.47 9.55 -5.92
CA PRO A 330 -11.02 10.24 -4.77
C PRO A 330 -12.37 9.63 -4.35
N GLU A 331 -12.77 9.88 -3.12
CA GLU A 331 -14.13 9.54 -2.64
C GLU A 331 -15.10 10.66 -2.98
N VAL A 332 -14.65 11.91 -2.79
CA VAL A 332 -15.44 13.12 -3.06
C VAL A 332 -14.62 14.07 -3.93
N ILE A 333 -15.24 14.65 -4.94
CA ILE A 333 -14.67 15.72 -5.75
C ILE A 333 -15.45 17.00 -5.49
N ILE A 334 -14.72 18.09 -5.26
CA ILE A 334 -15.27 19.45 -5.24
C ILE A 334 -14.72 20.18 -6.44
N VAL A 335 -15.58 20.63 -7.33
CA VAL A 335 -15.16 21.19 -8.62
C VAL A 335 -15.84 22.53 -8.92
N ASP A 336 -15.05 23.52 -9.34
CA ASP A 336 -15.61 24.74 -9.91
C ASP A 336 -16.10 24.51 -11.35
N LEU A 337 -17.19 25.19 -11.73
CA LEU A 337 -17.74 25.05 -13.09
C LEU A 337 -16.93 25.79 -14.14
N LYS A 338 -16.43 26.99 -13.78
CA LYS A 338 -15.80 27.88 -14.74
C LYS A 338 -14.30 27.85 -14.65
N MET A 339 -13.70 26.87 -15.29
CA MET A 339 -12.25 26.75 -15.41
C MET A 339 -11.81 26.82 -16.88
N PRO A 340 -10.60 27.33 -17.17
CA PRO A 340 -10.02 27.27 -18.51
C PRO A 340 -9.82 25.83 -19.00
N GLY A 341 -10.01 25.60 -20.30
CA GLY A 341 -9.83 24.27 -20.91
C GLY A 341 -11.02 23.35 -20.63
N ILE A 342 -10.79 22.23 -19.95
CA ILE A 342 -11.86 21.31 -19.52
C ILE A 342 -12.58 21.93 -18.30
N ASN A 343 -13.83 22.35 -18.52
CA ASN A 343 -14.64 22.97 -17.48
C ASN A 343 -15.20 21.93 -16.48
N GLY A 344 -15.72 22.41 -15.34
CA GLY A 344 -16.21 21.53 -14.27
C GLY A 344 -17.41 20.68 -14.65
N LEU A 345 -18.27 21.13 -15.57
CA LEU A 345 -19.39 20.35 -16.07
C LEU A 345 -18.92 19.14 -16.87
N GLU A 346 -17.86 19.32 -17.67
CA GLU A 346 -17.25 18.24 -18.42
C GLU A 346 -16.52 17.24 -17.51
N VAL A 347 -15.84 17.73 -16.46
CA VAL A 347 -15.26 16.88 -15.41
C VAL A 347 -16.35 16.05 -14.74
N LEU A 348 -17.46 16.67 -14.29
CA LEU A 348 -18.60 15.98 -13.68
C LEU A 348 -19.15 14.88 -14.60
N ARG A 349 -19.37 15.19 -15.87
CA ARG A 349 -19.90 14.22 -16.85
C ARG A 349 -18.95 13.02 -16.99
N LYS A 350 -17.66 13.24 -17.25
CA LYS A 350 -16.67 12.19 -17.43
C LYS A 350 -16.50 11.32 -16.18
N VAL A 351 -16.54 11.94 -15.00
CA VAL A 351 -16.48 11.22 -13.73
C VAL A 351 -17.70 10.33 -13.57
N LYS A 352 -18.91 10.84 -13.77
CA LYS A 352 -20.13 10.05 -13.59
C LYS A 352 -20.31 8.95 -14.65
N GLU A 353 -19.77 9.13 -15.85
CA GLU A 353 -19.73 8.10 -16.89
C GLU A 353 -18.74 6.96 -16.57
N THR A 354 -17.57 7.28 -16.01
CA THR A 354 -16.48 6.30 -15.83
C THR A 354 -16.33 5.80 -14.41
N ARG A 355 -16.74 6.57 -13.40
CA ARG A 355 -16.62 6.32 -11.95
C ARG A 355 -17.86 6.82 -11.21
N PRO A 356 -19.05 6.20 -11.43
CA PRO A 356 -20.32 6.67 -10.86
C PRO A 356 -20.37 6.63 -9.32
N GLU A 357 -19.47 5.89 -8.69
CA GLU A 357 -19.31 5.77 -7.22
C GLU A 357 -18.71 7.02 -6.58
N ILE A 358 -17.93 7.82 -7.32
CA ILE A 358 -17.35 9.07 -6.82
C ILE A 358 -18.48 10.11 -6.68
N GLU A 359 -18.64 10.70 -5.49
CA GLU A 359 -19.60 11.77 -5.32
C GLU A 359 -18.97 13.13 -5.68
N VAL A 360 -19.71 13.92 -6.46
CA VAL A 360 -19.21 15.21 -6.97
C VAL A 360 -20.04 16.33 -6.40
N ILE A 361 -19.38 17.27 -5.72
CA ILE A 361 -19.94 18.53 -5.22
C ILE A 361 -19.48 19.65 -6.15
N VAL A 362 -20.41 20.39 -6.73
CA VAL A 362 -20.11 21.55 -7.54
C VAL A 362 -20.06 22.79 -6.64
N LEU A 363 -18.98 23.57 -6.75
CA LEU A 363 -18.80 24.82 -5.99
C LEU A 363 -18.43 25.94 -6.97
N THR A 364 -19.31 26.91 -7.19
CA THR A 364 -19.10 27.94 -8.19
C THR A 364 -19.49 29.35 -7.72
N GLY A 365 -18.74 30.36 -8.17
CA GLY A 365 -19.03 31.78 -7.94
C GLY A 365 -20.02 32.37 -8.96
N HIS A 366 -20.23 31.72 -10.10
CA HIS A 366 -20.94 32.29 -11.24
C HIS A 366 -21.90 31.30 -11.93
N GLY A 367 -22.63 30.52 -11.17
CA GLY A 367 -23.65 29.61 -11.70
C GLY A 367 -25.05 30.19 -11.67
N ASN A 368 -25.88 29.80 -12.63
CA ASN A 368 -27.30 30.11 -12.68
C ASN A 368 -28.15 28.89 -12.31
N GLU A 369 -29.49 29.03 -12.29
CA GLU A 369 -30.41 27.94 -11.95
C GLU A 369 -30.42 26.83 -13.05
N GLU A 370 -30.11 27.18 -14.28
CA GLU A 370 -29.99 26.21 -15.39
C GLU A 370 -28.74 25.35 -15.20
N ASP A 371 -27.59 25.96 -14.84
CA ASP A 371 -26.36 25.23 -14.53
C ASP A 371 -26.58 24.27 -13.37
N ARG A 372 -27.27 24.72 -12.31
CA ARG A 372 -27.62 23.89 -11.15
C ARG A 372 -28.45 22.68 -11.57
N LYS A 373 -29.52 22.91 -12.34
CA LYS A 373 -30.38 21.83 -12.81
C LYS A 373 -29.62 20.82 -13.64
N LEU A 374 -28.79 21.29 -14.56
CA LEU A 374 -27.96 20.42 -15.41
C LEU A 374 -26.95 19.60 -14.58
N CYS A 375 -26.28 20.22 -13.61
CA CYS A 375 -25.35 19.48 -12.71
C CYS A 375 -26.06 18.38 -11.93
N MET A 376 -27.24 18.67 -11.40
CA MET A 376 -28.03 17.67 -10.65
C MET A 376 -28.53 16.55 -11.58
N GLU A 377 -28.95 16.84 -12.80
CA GLU A 377 -29.33 15.84 -13.82
C GLU A 377 -28.15 14.94 -14.21
N LEU A 378 -26.93 15.47 -14.25
CA LEU A 378 -25.70 14.73 -14.50
C LEU A 378 -25.22 13.91 -13.28
N GLY A 379 -25.92 14.00 -12.15
CA GLY A 379 -25.63 13.19 -10.96
C GLY A 379 -24.69 13.85 -9.95
N ALA A 380 -24.56 15.19 -9.94
CA ALA A 380 -23.88 15.88 -8.86
C ALA A 380 -24.56 15.56 -7.51
N PHE A 381 -23.78 15.41 -6.46
CA PHE A 381 -24.27 15.20 -5.10
C PHE A 381 -24.88 16.46 -4.53
N ALA A 382 -24.20 17.59 -4.72
CA ALA A 382 -24.65 18.91 -4.28
C ALA A 382 -24.12 20.00 -5.21
N TYR A 383 -24.79 21.14 -5.17
CA TYR A 383 -24.40 22.35 -5.87
C TYR A 383 -24.38 23.51 -4.88
N LEU A 384 -23.20 24.09 -4.65
CA LEU A 384 -22.96 25.14 -3.67
C LEU A 384 -22.44 26.39 -4.37
N GLN A 385 -22.74 27.56 -3.80
CA GLN A 385 -22.31 28.86 -4.33
C GLN A 385 -21.22 29.48 -3.48
N LYS A 386 -20.20 30.11 -4.11
CA LYS A 386 -19.23 30.98 -3.46
C LYS A 386 -19.88 32.36 -3.21
N PRO A 387 -19.65 33.05 -2.07
CA PRO A 387 -18.79 32.65 -0.94
C PRO A 387 -19.46 31.58 -0.09
N LEU A 388 -18.68 30.60 0.37
CA LEU A 388 -19.14 29.42 1.05
C LEU A 388 -18.80 29.42 2.54
N ASP A 389 -19.75 29.05 3.39
CA ASP A 389 -19.46 28.67 4.77
C ASP A 389 -18.78 27.29 4.77
N ILE A 390 -17.58 27.24 5.37
CA ILE A 390 -16.79 26.02 5.47
C ILE A 390 -17.50 24.91 6.27
N ASN A 391 -18.42 25.28 7.19
CA ASN A 391 -19.19 24.28 7.95
C ASN A 391 -20.21 23.60 7.04
N VAL A 392 -20.90 24.38 6.19
CA VAL A 392 -21.84 23.84 5.18
C VAL A 392 -21.12 22.88 4.23
N LEU A 393 -19.92 23.26 3.78
CA LEU A 393 -19.12 22.37 2.91
C LEU A 393 -18.72 21.10 3.65
N SER A 394 -18.21 21.21 4.87
CA SER A 394 -17.79 20.06 5.67
C SER A 394 -18.93 19.08 5.90
N GLU A 395 -20.13 19.57 6.27
CA GLU A 395 -21.32 18.76 6.42
C GLU A 395 -21.75 18.09 5.10
N THR A 396 -21.67 18.81 3.98
CA THR A 396 -21.99 18.26 2.67
C THR A 396 -21.02 17.13 2.27
N ILE A 397 -19.73 17.30 2.56
CA ILE A 397 -18.71 16.28 2.32
C ILE A 397 -18.98 15.04 3.19
N GLN A 398 -19.33 15.22 4.48
CA GLN A 398 -19.69 14.11 5.37
C GLN A 398 -20.90 13.34 4.87
N GLN A 399 -21.96 14.03 4.45
CA GLN A 399 -23.15 13.40 3.87
C GLN A 399 -22.83 12.61 2.58
N ALA A 400 -21.95 13.14 1.72
CA ALA A 400 -21.48 12.44 0.53
C ALA A 400 -20.75 11.14 0.93
N ASN A 401 -19.88 11.20 1.94
CA ASN A 401 -19.16 10.05 2.45
C ASN A 401 -20.09 8.99 3.05
N GLU A 402 -21.08 9.40 3.84
CA GLU A 402 -22.10 8.48 4.39
C GLU A 402 -22.84 7.73 3.27
N LYS A 403 -23.19 8.42 2.17
CA LYS A 403 -23.82 7.80 1.00
C LYS A 403 -22.92 6.74 0.37
N ILE A 404 -21.62 7.03 0.22
CA ILE A 404 -20.64 6.09 -0.30
C ILE A 404 -20.55 4.84 0.59
N ARG A 405 -20.46 5.05 1.91
CA ARG A 405 -20.38 3.95 2.90
C ARG A 405 -21.61 3.05 2.91
N LYS A 406 -22.81 3.64 2.86
CA LYS A 406 -24.08 2.88 2.77
C LYS A 406 -24.14 2.03 1.51
N LYS A 407 -23.64 2.54 0.36
CA LYS A 407 -23.56 1.76 -0.88
C LYS A 407 -22.54 0.62 -0.82
N LYS A 408 -21.43 0.79 -0.09
CA LYS A 408 -20.42 -0.26 0.11
C LYS A 408 -20.92 -1.36 1.06
N GLY A 409 -21.59 -1.01 2.16
CA GLY A 409 -22.11 -1.96 3.14
C GLY A 409 -23.36 -2.73 2.71
N SER A 410 -24.00 -2.38 1.59
CA SER A 410 -25.13 -3.13 1.00
C SER A 410 -24.71 -4.11 -0.12
N LYS A 411 -23.41 -4.25 -0.38
CA LYS A 411 -22.84 -5.19 -1.36
C LYS A 411 -22.14 -6.39 -0.71
N ASP A 412 -22.05 -6.41 0.61
CA ASP A 412 -21.65 -7.54 1.45
C ASP A 412 -22.92 -8.21 2.02
#